data_96613f61dfa335b9530f8053b7c28d8d
#
_entry.id   96613f61dfa335b9530f8053b7c28d8d
#
_cell.length_a   1.000
_cell.length_b   1.000
_cell.length_c   1.000
_cell.angle_alpha   90.00
_cell.angle_beta   90.00
_cell.angle_gamma   90.00
#
_symmetry.space_group_name_H-M   'P 1'
#
loop_
_entity.id
_entity.type
_entity.pdbx_description
1 polymer ?
#
loop_
_entity_poly.entity_id
_entity_poly.type
_entity_poly.pdbx_seq_one_letter_code
_entity_poly.pdbx_strand_id
1 'polypeptide(L)'
;DDEIGANISKKLKVDQIERSSSVFYIAIIDVDKLDRIGMDPEKDGVMTTVCVREACEDYRAIVKQDGKELEHRYGCSGIDGVTFAPAIGKKSGKKYLYVAYGIYGDNGRTDNDYQVLLRYDVRRWGRYETPVTFGNIHENGPKKPQEKYFVYTGNTRYGVQNMAYD
;
A
#
# COMPACT_ATOMS: atom_id res chain seq x y z
N ASP A 1 11.58 13.60 6.42
CA ASP A 1 11.22 12.51 5.52
C ASP A 1 12.08 12.51 4.28
N ASP A 2 12.35 13.66 3.66
CA ASP A 2 13.26 13.77 2.51
C ASP A 2 14.70 13.40 2.85
N GLU A 3 15.16 13.65 4.08
CA GLU A 3 16.51 13.28 4.52
C GLU A 3 16.69 11.76 4.64
N ILE A 4 15.67 11.04 5.09
CA ILE A 4 15.71 9.59 5.20
C ILE A 4 15.75 8.98 3.79
N GLY A 5 14.91 9.45 2.89
CA GLY A 5 14.90 9.03 1.50
C GLY A 5 16.23 9.29 0.78
N ALA A 6 16.79 10.50 0.95
CA ALA A 6 18.07 10.87 0.38
C ALA A 6 19.24 10.02 0.93
N ASN A 7 19.23 9.71 2.22
CA ASN A 7 20.25 8.87 2.85
C ASN A 7 20.17 7.41 2.39
N ILE A 8 18.95 6.87 2.24
CA ILE A 8 18.75 5.53 1.68
C ILE A 8 19.21 5.48 0.23
N SER A 9 18.82 6.44 -0.60
CA SER A 9 19.21 6.52 -2.01
C SER A 9 20.74 6.63 -2.16
N LYS A 10 21.39 7.44 -1.35
CA LYS A 10 22.85 7.59 -1.34
C LYS A 10 23.57 6.30 -0.91
N LYS A 11 23.05 5.62 0.11
CA LYS A 11 23.62 4.38 0.63
C LYS A 11 23.46 3.21 -0.35
N LEU A 12 22.33 3.14 -1.06
CA LEU A 12 22.03 2.09 -2.02
C LEU A 12 22.52 2.41 -3.44
N LYS A 13 23.09 3.61 -3.68
CA LYS A 13 23.42 4.10 -5.04
C LYS A 13 22.24 4.01 -6.02
N VAL A 14 21.04 4.19 -5.50
CA VAL A 14 19.81 4.23 -6.29
C VAL A 14 19.61 5.66 -6.71
N ASP A 15 19.84 5.96 -7.98
CA ASP A 15 19.40 7.21 -8.59
C ASP A 15 17.88 7.27 -8.49
N GLN A 16 17.31 8.48 -8.41
CA GLN A 16 15.89 8.73 -8.19
C GLN A 16 14.98 7.61 -8.70
N ILE A 17 14.24 6.99 -7.78
CA ILE A 17 13.16 6.08 -8.18
C ILE A 17 12.13 6.94 -8.91
N GLU A 18 12.03 6.76 -10.22
CA GLU A 18 11.02 7.46 -11.01
C GLU A 18 9.63 7.09 -10.49
N ARG A 19 8.71 8.05 -10.47
CA ARG A 19 7.32 7.86 -10.04
C ARG A 19 6.64 6.66 -10.74
N SER A 20 6.97 6.42 -12.00
CA SER A 20 6.49 5.29 -12.79
C SER A 20 6.92 3.93 -12.24
N SER A 21 7.96 3.86 -11.45
CA SER A 21 8.49 2.64 -10.82
C SER A 21 8.13 2.49 -9.34
N SER A 22 7.37 3.44 -8.77
CA SER A 22 6.93 3.34 -7.38
C SER A 22 6.02 2.14 -7.16
N VAL A 23 6.31 1.36 -6.14
CA VAL A 23 5.57 0.16 -5.76
C VAL A 23 5.24 0.17 -4.27
N PHE A 24 4.12 -0.44 -3.91
CA PHE A 24 3.66 -0.57 -2.53
C PHE A 24 3.49 -2.04 -2.18
N TYR A 25 4.03 -2.41 -1.03
CA TYR A 25 4.07 -3.79 -0.58
C TYR A 25 3.36 -3.98 0.76
N ILE A 26 2.79 -5.17 0.91
CA ILE A 26 2.51 -5.74 2.22
C ILE A 26 3.71 -6.62 2.58
N ALA A 27 4.38 -6.29 3.68
CA ALA A 27 5.42 -7.12 4.26
C ALA A 27 4.77 -8.25 5.07
N ILE A 28 5.25 -9.46 4.87
CA ILE A 28 4.84 -10.66 5.60
C ILE A 28 6.05 -11.14 6.38
N ILE A 29 5.94 -11.13 7.69
CA ILE A 29 7.01 -11.52 8.60
C ILE A 29 6.69 -12.92 9.16
N ASP A 30 7.64 -13.83 9.03
CA ASP A 30 7.58 -15.15 9.65
C ASP A 30 8.02 -15.02 11.13
N VAL A 31 7.02 -14.89 12.00
CA VAL A 31 7.27 -14.66 13.44
C VAL A 31 7.96 -15.84 14.11
N ASP A 32 7.82 -17.06 13.58
CA ASP A 32 8.45 -18.26 14.13
C ASP A 32 9.97 -18.29 13.87
N LYS A 33 10.44 -17.48 12.94
CA LYS A 33 11.87 -17.30 12.65
C LYS A 33 12.52 -16.16 13.43
N LEU A 34 11.74 -15.36 14.16
CA LEU A 34 12.30 -14.24 14.92
C LEU A 34 12.98 -14.74 16.17
N ASP A 35 14.31 -14.73 16.21
CA ASP A 35 15.12 -15.27 17.30
C ASP A 35 16.01 -14.24 18.03
N ARG A 36 16.16 -13.04 17.47
CA ARG A 36 17.02 -11.98 18.03
C ARG A 36 16.65 -10.59 17.53
N ILE A 37 17.13 -9.57 18.23
CA ILE A 37 17.05 -8.17 17.78
C ILE A 37 18.06 -7.93 16.65
N GLY A 38 17.68 -7.10 15.67
CA GLY A 38 18.57 -6.70 14.57
C GLY A 38 18.73 -7.75 13.47
N MET A 39 17.73 -8.60 13.27
CA MET A 39 17.70 -9.52 12.14
C MET A 39 17.64 -8.74 10.81
N ASP A 40 18.36 -9.26 9.83
CA ASP A 40 18.41 -8.72 8.48
C ASP A 40 17.39 -9.48 7.60
N PRO A 41 16.34 -8.83 7.09
CA PRO A 41 15.29 -9.52 6.37
C PRO A 41 15.77 -10.26 5.12
N GLU A 42 16.82 -9.76 4.46
CA GLU A 42 17.40 -10.41 3.28
C GLU A 42 18.25 -11.63 3.65
N LYS A 43 19.15 -11.47 4.64
CA LYS A 43 20.09 -12.52 5.02
C LYS A 43 19.43 -13.62 5.85
N ASP A 44 18.53 -13.24 6.74
CA ASP A 44 17.87 -14.18 7.66
C ASP A 44 16.59 -14.79 7.06
N GLY A 45 16.11 -14.25 5.94
CA GLY A 45 14.96 -14.79 5.22
C GLY A 45 13.65 -14.77 6.03
N VAL A 46 13.52 -13.80 6.93
CA VAL A 46 12.37 -13.69 7.86
C VAL A 46 11.20 -12.90 7.28
N MET A 47 11.38 -12.28 6.12
CA MET A 47 10.38 -11.42 5.54
C MET A 47 10.23 -11.65 4.03
N THR A 48 8.99 -11.68 3.58
CA THR A 48 8.61 -11.62 2.16
C THR A 48 7.72 -10.43 1.91
N THR A 49 7.53 -10.07 0.65
CA THR A 49 6.66 -8.97 0.24
C THR A 49 5.69 -9.40 -0.84
N VAL A 50 4.50 -8.81 -0.84
CA VAL A 50 3.49 -8.95 -1.89
C VAL A 50 3.08 -7.57 -2.37
N CYS A 51 3.15 -7.33 -3.68
CA CYS A 51 2.81 -6.04 -4.25
C CYS A 51 1.29 -5.80 -4.26
N VAL A 52 0.86 -4.64 -3.78
CA VAL A 52 -0.53 -4.18 -3.88
C VAL A 52 -0.69 -3.41 -5.18
N ARG A 53 -0.82 -4.14 -6.29
CA ARG A 53 -0.82 -3.57 -7.65
C ARG A 53 -1.88 -2.50 -7.87
N GLU A 54 -3.07 -2.65 -7.27
CA GLU A 54 -4.15 -1.67 -7.37
C GLU A 54 -3.73 -0.31 -6.80
N ALA A 55 -3.03 -0.28 -5.65
CA ALA A 55 -2.51 0.96 -5.08
C ALA A 55 -1.41 1.56 -5.97
N CYS A 56 -0.54 0.73 -6.55
CA CYS A 56 0.49 1.17 -7.49
C CYS A 56 -0.14 1.80 -8.76
N GLU A 57 -1.20 1.18 -9.29
CA GLU A 57 -1.92 1.70 -10.46
C GLU A 57 -2.58 3.05 -10.16
N ASP A 58 -3.20 3.21 -8.99
CA ASP A 58 -3.82 4.47 -8.60
C ASP A 58 -2.78 5.56 -8.31
N TYR A 59 -1.65 5.21 -7.73
CA TYR A 59 -0.54 6.15 -7.51
C TYR A 59 0.05 6.67 -8.81
N ARG A 60 0.21 5.81 -9.82
CA ARG A 60 0.78 6.18 -11.13
C ARG A 60 -0.21 6.87 -12.05
N ALA A 61 -1.50 6.78 -11.75
CA ALA A 61 -2.55 7.28 -12.62
C ALA A 61 -2.57 8.81 -12.67
N ILE A 62 -2.80 9.35 -13.87
CA ILE A 62 -3.11 10.75 -14.10
C ILE A 62 -4.60 10.83 -14.39
N VAL A 63 -5.29 11.69 -13.68
CA VAL A 63 -6.72 11.98 -13.87
C VAL A 63 -6.91 13.41 -14.40
N LYS A 64 -8.01 13.66 -15.11
CA LYS A 64 -8.34 15.00 -15.59
C LYS A 64 -9.54 15.51 -14.80
N GLN A 65 -9.39 16.68 -14.22
CA GLN A 65 -10.45 17.41 -13.53
C GLN A 65 -10.39 18.88 -13.92
N ASP A 66 -11.51 19.43 -14.40
CA ASP A 66 -11.62 20.85 -14.77
C ASP A 66 -10.53 21.34 -15.75
N GLY A 67 -10.16 20.46 -16.70
CA GLY A 67 -9.12 20.74 -17.69
C GLY A 67 -7.68 20.66 -17.17
N LYS A 68 -7.46 20.32 -15.89
CA LYS A 68 -6.15 20.10 -15.28
C LYS A 68 -5.83 18.62 -15.21
N GLU A 69 -4.57 18.27 -15.33
CA GLU A 69 -4.06 16.94 -15.05
C GLU A 69 -3.65 16.88 -13.58
N LEU A 70 -4.20 15.89 -12.87
CA LEU A 70 -3.90 15.62 -11.47
C LEU A 70 -3.23 14.26 -11.38
N GLU A 71 -2.13 14.21 -10.70
CA GLU A 71 -1.42 12.97 -10.39
C GLU A 71 -2.08 12.26 -9.21
N HIS A 72 -1.87 10.96 -9.13
CA HIS A 72 -2.34 10.13 -8.02
C HIS A 72 -3.85 10.09 -7.90
N ARG A 73 -4.48 9.24 -8.72
CA ARG A 73 -5.93 8.99 -8.65
C ARG A 73 -6.38 8.74 -7.21
N TYR A 74 -7.50 9.33 -6.81
CA TYR A 74 -8.05 9.33 -5.44
C TYR A 74 -7.11 9.92 -4.39
N GLY A 75 -6.14 10.74 -4.77
CA GLY A 75 -5.12 11.25 -3.86
C GLY A 75 -4.24 10.15 -3.26
N CYS A 76 -4.05 9.04 -3.96
CA CYS A 76 -3.22 7.94 -3.49
C CYS A 76 -1.78 8.40 -3.27
N SER A 77 -1.32 8.41 -2.02
CA SER A 77 0.06 8.72 -1.64
C SER A 77 0.84 7.49 -1.15
N GLY A 78 0.18 6.34 -1.13
CA GLY A 78 0.70 5.08 -0.63
C GLY A 78 -0.37 4.31 0.16
N ILE A 79 0.06 3.34 0.93
CA ILE A 79 -0.83 2.57 1.82
C ILE A 79 -0.84 3.25 3.18
N ASP A 80 -2.03 3.65 3.66
CA ASP A 80 -2.20 4.35 4.92
C ASP A 80 -2.45 3.39 6.09
N GLY A 81 -3.06 2.23 5.83
CA GLY A 81 -3.35 1.27 6.87
C GLY A 81 -3.80 -0.07 6.35
N VAL A 82 -3.66 -1.09 7.21
CA VAL A 82 -4.10 -2.45 6.91
C VAL A 82 -4.75 -3.09 8.15
N THR A 83 -5.73 -3.94 7.92
CA THR A 83 -6.33 -4.76 8.99
C THR A 83 -6.93 -6.04 8.43
N PHE A 84 -7.14 -7.03 9.30
CA PHE A 84 -7.93 -8.20 9.00
C PHE A 84 -9.33 -8.07 9.60
N ALA A 85 -10.36 -8.16 8.75
CA ALA A 85 -11.76 -8.08 9.16
C ALA A 85 -12.63 -9.06 8.37
N PRO A 86 -13.82 -9.42 8.89
CA PRO A 86 -14.84 -10.12 8.11
C PRO A 86 -15.28 -9.28 6.89
N ALA A 87 -16.07 -9.85 6.01
CA ALA A 87 -16.71 -9.07 4.95
C ALA A 87 -17.55 -7.93 5.54
N ILE A 88 -17.52 -6.76 4.89
CA ILE A 88 -18.30 -5.58 5.33
C ILE A 88 -19.76 -5.98 5.56
N GLY A 89 -20.33 -5.55 6.68
CA GLY A 89 -21.67 -5.90 7.14
C GLY A 89 -21.78 -7.25 7.86
N LYS A 90 -20.67 -7.96 8.08
CA LYS A 90 -20.61 -9.19 8.87
C LYS A 90 -19.83 -8.96 10.17
N LYS A 91 -20.34 -9.44 11.28
CA LYS A 91 -19.69 -9.36 12.60
C LYS A 91 -18.68 -10.49 12.84
N SER A 92 -18.73 -11.54 12.06
CA SER A 92 -17.87 -12.72 12.22
C SER A 92 -17.71 -13.47 10.91
N GLY A 93 -16.87 -14.49 10.90
CA GLY A 93 -16.66 -15.38 9.77
C GLY A 93 -15.27 -15.22 9.16
N LYS A 94 -15.13 -15.59 7.90
CA LYS A 94 -13.88 -15.50 7.19
C LYS A 94 -13.34 -14.08 7.18
N LYS A 95 -12.09 -13.91 7.60
CA LYS A 95 -11.39 -12.64 7.56
C LYS A 95 -10.69 -12.42 6.21
N TYR A 96 -10.64 -11.17 5.79
CA TYR A 96 -9.98 -10.68 4.60
C TYR A 96 -9.00 -9.59 5.01
N LEU A 97 -7.93 -9.43 4.25
CA LEU A 97 -7.06 -8.27 4.39
C LEU A 97 -7.76 -7.06 3.74
N TYR A 98 -7.89 -6.00 4.51
CA TYR A 98 -8.27 -4.68 4.01
C TYR A 98 -7.04 -3.80 3.96
N VAL A 99 -6.89 -3.08 2.85
CA VAL A 99 -5.82 -2.12 2.60
C VAL A 99 -6.47 -0.77 2.33
N ALA A 100 -6.09 0.25 3.08
CA ALA A 100 -6.62 1.60 2.96
C ALA A 100 -5.61 2.54 2.33
N TYR A 101 -6.08 3.46 1.49
CA TYR A 101 -5.32 4.59 0.96
C TYR A 101 -6.27 5.69 0.46
N GLY A 102 -5.71 6.84 0.10
CA GLY A 102 -6.45 7.97 -0.42
C GLY A 102 -6.48 9.14 0.55
N ILE A 103 -7.02 10.25 0.11
CA ILE A 103 -7.13 11.51 0.84
C ILE A 103 -5.77 12.02 1.31
N TYR A 104 -5.11 12.77 0.48
CA TYR A 104 -3.94 13.51 0.91
C TYR A 104 -4.05 14.97 0.49
N GLY A 105 -4.31 15.80 1.50
CA GLY A 105 -3.95 17.20 1.59
C GLY A 105 -4.41 18.20 0.54
N ASP A 106 -5.13 17.82 -0.50
CA ASP A 106 -5.52 18.74 -1.56
C ASP A 106 -7.05 18.97 -1.59
N ASN A 107 -7.47 20.05 -0.95
CA ASN A 107 -8.88 20.47 -0.93
C ASN A 107 -9.36 21.07 -2.28
N GLY A 108 -8.48 21.22 -3.26
CA GLY A 108 -8.82 21.63 -4.61
C GLY A 108 -9.27 20.47 -5.49
N ARG A 109 -9.20 19.23 -4.98
CA ARG A 109 -9.64 18.01 -5.69
C ARG A 109 -10.99 17.56 -5.19
N THR A 110 -11.71 16.83 -6.03
CA THR A 110 -12.99 16.17 -5.67
C THR A 110 -12.91 14.65 -5.76
N ASP A 111 -11.90 14.11 -6.42
CA ASP A 111 -11.69 12.66 -6.52
C ASP A 111 -11.04 12.04 -5.27
N ASN A 112 -10.59 12.85 -4.32
CA ASN A 112 -9.98 12.43 -3.06
C ASN A 112 -10.89 12.62 -1.84
N ASP A 113 -12.19 12.86 -2.02
CA ASP A 113 -13.16 12.98 -0.94
C ASP A 113 -13.57 11.63 -0.32
N TYR A 114 -12.88 10.56 -0.70
CA TYR A 114 -13.17 9.19 -0.29
C TYR A 114 -11.91 8.47 0.18
N GLN A 115 -12.03 7.79 1.30
CA GLN A 115 -11.06 6.76 1.65
C GLN A 115 -11.31 5.51 0.79
N VAL A 116 -10.29 5.04 0.12
CA VAL A 116 -10.36 3.80 -0.66
C VAL A 116 -10.02 2.62 0.23
N LEU A 117 -10.84 1.58 0.20
CA LEU A 117 -10.59 0.31 0.87
C LEU A 117 -10.55 -0.82 -0.14
N LEU A 118 -9.45 -1.53 -0.22
CA LEU A 118 -9.30 -2.74 -1.02
C LEU A 118 -9.50 -3.96 -0.14
N ARG A 119 -10.27 -4.95 -0.59
CA ARG A 119 -10.45 -6.23 0.09
C ARG A 119 -9.76 -7.36 -0.65
N TYR A 120 -8.95 -8.13 0.08
CA TYR A 120 -8.22 -9.26 -0.47
C TYR A 120 -8.45 -10.56 0.32
N ASP A 121 -8.62 -11.67 -0.41
CA ASP A 121 -8.51 -13.02 0.14
C ASP A 121 -7.05 -13.48 0.04
N VAL A 122 -6.35 -13.47 1.16
CA VAL A 122 -4.91 -13.74 1.21
C VAL A 122 -4.54 -15.22 1.21
N ARG A 123 -5.51 -16.16 1.25
CA ARG A 123 -5.25 -17.61 1.34
C ARG A 123 -4.35 -18.17 0.23
N ARG A 124 -4.23 -17.48 -0.87
CA ARG A 124 -3.41 -17.88 -2.01
C ARG A 124 -2.26 -16.88 -2.28
N TRP A 125 -1.93 -16.04 -1.32
CA TRP A 125 -0.90 -15.03 -1.49
C TRP A 125 0.51 -15.62 -1.47
N GLY A 126 0.74 -16.78 -0.85
CA GLY A 126 2.03 -17.47 -0.89
C GLY A 126 2.63 -17.62 -2.29
N ARG A 127 1.81 -17.69 -3.34
CA ARG A 127 2.28 -17.71 -4.74
C ARG A 127 2.85 -16.38 -5.24
N TYR A 128 2.61 -15.29 -4.54
CA TYR A 128 3.11 -13.96 -4.87
C TYR A 128 4.25 -13.50 -3.95
N GLU A 129 4.44 -14.21 -2.85
CA GLU A 129 5.48 -13.86 -1.89
C GLU A 129 6.84 -13.88 -2.55
N THR A 130 7.57 -12.80 -2.37
CA THR A 130 8.90 -12.62 -2.92
C THR A 130 9.83 -12.29 -1.75
N PRO A 131 10.95 -13.01 -1.57
CA PRO A 131 11.92 -12.67 -0.56
C PRO A 131 12.38 -11.22 -0.71
N VAL A 132 12.60 -10.55 0.42
CA VAL A 132 13.14 -9.19 0.40
C VAL A 132 14.57 -9.24 -0.12
N THR A 133 14.83 -8.45 -1.15
CA THR A 133 16.16 -8.24 -1.70
C THR A 133 16.31 -6.76 -2.00
N PHE A 134 17.27 -6.12 -1.34
CA PHE A 134 17.49 -4.69 -1.52
C PHE A 134 17.87 -4.37 -2.96
N GLY A 135 17.12 -3.43 -3.57
CA GLY A 135 17.32 -3.02 -4.96
C GLY A 135 16.58 -3.86 -5.99
N ASN A 136 15.87 -4.91 -5.60
CA ASN A 136 15.03 -5.69 -6.51
C ASN A 136 13.55 -5.32 -6.35
N ILE A 137 13.09 -4.40 -7.19
CA ILE A 137 11.69 -4.00 -7.26
C ILE A 137 10.92 -5.05 -8.06
N HIS A 138 9.79 -5.52 -7.51
CA HIS A 138 8.91 -6.48 -8.18
C HIS A 138 7.44 -6.06 -8.11
N GLU A 139 6.63 -6.57 -9.02
CA GLU A 139 5.18 -6.39 -9.03
C GLU A 139 4.42 -7.72 -8.80
N ASN A 140 5.04 -8.68 -8.12
CA ASN A 140 4.39 -9.93 -7.76
C ASN A 140 3.28 -9.68 -6.76
N GLY A 141 2.04 -9.83 -7.20
CA GLY A 141 0.86 -9.56 -6.39
C GLY A 141 -0.44 -9.82 -7.15
N PRO A 142 -1.57 -9.84 -6.48
CA PRO A 142 -2.87 -10.00 -7.13
C PRO A 142 -3.12 -8.84 -8.10
N LYS A 143 -3.60 -9.16 -9.31
CA LYS A 143 -3.88 -8.15 -10.34
C LYS A 143 -4.93 -7.14 -9.89
N LYS A 144 -5.94 -7.61 -9.15
CA LYS A 144 -7.06 -6.79 -8.66
C LYS A 144 -7.46 -7.24 -7.27
N PRO A 145 -8.01 -6.34 -6.42
CA PRO A 145 -8.69 -6.72 -5.22
C PRO A 145 -9.97 -7.50 -5.56
N GLN A 146 -10.55 -8.21 -4.59
CA GLN A 146 -11.86 -8.81 -4.76
C GLN A 146 -12.94 -7.74 -4.81
N GLU A 147 -12.77 -6.69 -4.01
CA GLU A 147 -13.65 -5.54 -3.98
C GLU A 147 -12.86 -4.27 -3.65
N LYS A 148 -13.34 -3.16 -4.16
CA LYS A 148 -12.83 -1.81 -3.91
C LYS A 148 -14.01 -0.96 -3.45
N TYR A 149 -13.89 -0.43 -2.25
CA TYR A 149 -14.92 0.41 -1.63
C TYR A 149 -14.44 1.85 -1.54
N PHE A 150 -15.39 2.76 -1.58
CA PHE A 150 -15.18 4.19 -1.40
C PHE A 150 -15.98 4.64 -0.19
N VAL A 151 -15.29 5.10 0.84
CA VAL A 151 -15.91 5.63 2.05
C VAL A 151 -15.81 7.13 2.00
N TYR A 152 -16.97 7.80 1.88
CA TYR A 152 -17.01 9.25 1.80
C TYR A 152 -16.54 9.87 3.12
N THR A 153 -15.54 10.70 3.05
CA THR A 153 -14.93 11.40 4.20
C THR A 153 -15.07 12.92 4.08
N GLY A 154 -15.51 13.39 2.91
CA GLY A 154 -15.66 14.80 2.59
C GLY A 154 -14.34 15.47 2.23
N ASN A 155 -14.44 16.73 1.86
CA ASN A 155 -13.28 17.55 1.49
C ASN A 155 -12.47 17.89 2.77
N THR A 156 -11.46 17.11 3.05
CA THR A 156 -10.61 17.25 4.24
C THR A 156 -9.13 17.22 3.90
N ARG A 157 -8.33 17.86 4.73
CA ARG A 157 -6.86 17.78 4.68
C ARG A 157 -6.31 16.52 5.39
N TYR A 158 -7.16 15.82 6.14
CA TYR A 158 -6.74 14.72 7.00
C TYR A 158 -7.26 13.41 6.43
N GLY A 159 -6.35 12.59 5.96
CA GLY A 159 -6.63 11.21 5.59
C GLY A 159 -6.63 10.28 6.79
N VAL A 160 -7.15 9.08 6.59
CA VAL A 160 -7.03 7.98 7.56
C VAL A 160 -5.59 7.51 7.56
N GLN A 161 -4.94 7.51 8.73
CA GLN A 161 -3.53 7.12 8.89
C GLN A 161 -3.37 5.68 9.36
N ASN A 162 -4.45 5.05 9.75
CA ASN A 162 -4.43 3.66 10.24
C ASN A 162 -5.82 3.05 10.17
N MET A 163 -5.88 1.72 10.27
CA MET A 163 -7.12 0.98 10.25
C MET A 163 -7.06 -0.19 11.24
N ALA A 164 -8.11 -0.36 12.03
CA ALA A 164 -8.28 -1.49 12.93
C ALA A 164 -9.69 -2.07 12.83
N TYR A 165 -9.83 -3.34 13.15
CA TYR A 165 -11.12 -4.01 13.34
C TYR A 165 -11.20 -4.50 14.77
N ASP A 166 -12.29 -4.11 15.44
CA ASP A 166 -12.64 -4.50 16.81
C ASP A 166 -13.78 -5.54 16.82
#